data_3f159b529433eb4443f17faaeaee89b5
#
_entry.id   3f159b529433eb4443f17faaeaee89b5
#
_cell.length_a   1.000
_cell.length_b   1.000
_cell.length_c   1.000
_cell.angle_alpha   90.00
_cell.angle_beta   90.00
_cell.angle_gamma   90.00
#
_symmetry.space_group_name_H-M   'P 1'
#
loop_
_entity.id
_entity.type
_entity.pdbx_description
1 polymer ?
#
loop_
_entity_poly.entity_id
_entity_poly.type
_entity_poly.pdbx_seq_one_letter_code
_entity_poly.pdbx_strand_id
1 'polypeptide(L)'
;MGIVMLTFNEYTTISNNCSDNKQLSDAINSVCSAALEESSVISHEIKNQAAYLKTCYQLLSSRNDELRSNKFWNNMGSTIDELVNYLERTSIYRYSFKQSETVSCTLSDIINNINEYIKSRYNGLIALDTSDISLECSSASIYASSHFLNIALKEIIDNAYEAASERNCNKCILILSAIMSPDIKDQLILSIGSKKTNNGSSIYQPDNISSCINNDINDNNCNRPGLKSKLCKPFYTTHKGHTGLGLSIVNQICLLSGIGWNIVSDNDVVTTVFTFNLQS
;
A
#
# COMPACT_ATOMS: atom_id res chain seq x y z
N MET A 1 -7.39 -23.57 16.70
CA MET A 1 -8.56 -22.67 16.63
C MET A 1 -8.19 -21.54 15.69
N GLY A 2 -8.63 -21.61 14.42
CA GLY A 2 -8.28 -20.59 13.43
C GLY A 2 -9.07 -19.31 13.71
N ILE A 3 -8.38 -18.19 13.88
CA ILE A 3 -9.02 -16.88 13.92
C ILE A 3 -9.55 -16.62 12.51
N VAL A 4 -10.85 -16.71 12.34
CA VAL A 4 -11.52 -16.26 11.11
C VAL A 4 -11.51 -14.73 11.16
N MET A 5 -10.53 -14.11 10.51
CA MET A 5 -10.57 -12.67 10.27
C MET A 5 -11.53 -12.42 9.13
N LEU A 6 -12.64 -11.75 9.40
CA LEU A 6 -13.53 -11.23 8.37
C LEU A 6 -12.72 -10.28 7.48
N THR A 7 -12.78 -10.49 6.18
CA THR A 7 -12.26 -9.51 5.23
C THR A 7 -13.18 -8.29 5.20
N PHE A 8 -12.66 -7.15 4.79
CA PHE A 8 -13.49 -5.94 4.67
C PHE A 8 -14.70 -6.13 3.74
N ASN A 9 -14.54 -6.91 2.67
CA ASN A 9 -15.64 -7.25 1.76
C ASN A 9 -16.73 -8.08 2.46
N GLU A 10 -16.34 -9.01 3.33
CA GLU A 10 -17.31 -9.77 4.13
C GLU A 10 -18.01 -8.86 5.14
N TYR A 11 -17.27 -7.94 5.78
CA TYR A 11 -17.84 -6.93 6.69
C TYR A 11 -18.80 -5.99 5.95
N THR A 12 -18.41 -5.41 4.80
CA THR A 12 -19.29 -4.54 4.01
C THR A 12 -20.50 -5.28 3.47
N THR A 13 -20.36 -6.53 3.06
CA THR A 13 -21.47 -7.37 2.63
C THR A 13 -22.45 -7.61 3.78
N ILE A 14 -21.96 -7.93 4.97
CA ILE A 14 -22.78 -8.12 6.18
C ILE A 14 -23.45 -6.79 6.56
N SER A 15 -22.70 -5.70 6.59
CA SER A 15 -23.21 -4.37 6.91
C SER A 15 -24.30 -3.91 5.93
N ASN A 16 -24.09 -4.10 4.63
CA ASN A 16 -25.07 -3.76 3.59
C ASN A 16 -26.33 -4.63 3.67
N ASN A 17 -26.18 -5.93 3.94
CA ASN A 17 -27.33 -6.84 4.12
C ASN A 17 -28.13 -6.55 5.39
N CYS A 18 -27.54 -5.83 6.35
CA CYS A 18 -28.18 -5.42 7.59
C CYS A 18 -28.65 -3.97 7.58
N SER A 19 -28.48 -3.23 6.47
CA SER A 19 -28.81 -1.80 6.37
C SER A 19 -30.29 -1.51 6.63
N ASP A 20 -31.17 -2.44 6.32
CA ASP A 20 -32.62 -2.32 6.54
C ASP A 20 -33.01 -2.49 8.03
N ASN A 21 -32.08 -2.97 8.88
CA ASN A 21 -32.28 -3.09 10.31
C ASN A 21 -31.24 -2.25 11.06
N LYS A 22 -31.59 -1.02 11.36
CA LYS A 22 -30.71 -0.06 12.03
C LYS A 22 -30.11 -0.61 13.35
N GLN A 23 -30.92 -1.29 14.17
CA GLN A 23 -30.45 -1.83 15.46
C GLN A 23 -29.39 -2.91 15.25
N LEU A 24 -29.55 -3.77 14.25
CA LEU A 24 -28.59 -4.81 13.92
C LEU A 24 -27.29 -4.22 13.34
N SER A 25 -27.42 -3.22 12.47
CA SER A 25 -26.28 -2.48 11.93
C SER A 25 -25.47 -1.79 13.04
N ASP A 26 -26.14 -1.10 13.96
CA ASP A 26 -25.50 -0.41 15.09
C ASP A 26 -24.82 -1.42 16.04
N ALA A 27 -25.43 -2.58 16.28
CA ALA A 27 -24.84 -3.64 17.10
C ALA A 27 -23.59 -4.24 16.44
N ILE A 28 -23.62 -4.52 15.14
CA ILE A 28 -22.47 -5.03 14.38
C ILE A 28 -21.33 -4.00 14.42
N ASN A 29 -21.63 -2.73 14.16
CA ASN A 29 -20.63 -1.66 14.21
C ASN A 29 -20.00 -1.52 15.61
N SER A 30 -20.80 -1.61 16.66
CA SER A 30 -20.32 -1.56 18.03
C SER A 30 -19.38 -2.74 18.36
N VAL A 31 -19.75 -3.96 18.00
CA VAL A 31 -18.91 -5.15 18.19
C VAL A 31 -17.61 -5.07 17.41
N CYS A 32 -17.67 -4.64 16.17
CA CYS A 32 -16.47 -4.46 15.34
C CYS A 32 -15.54 -3.39 15.90
N SER A 33 -16.10 -2.25 16.34
CA SER A 33 -15.31 -1.18 16.96
C SER A 33 -14.63 -1.65 18.25
N ALA A 34 -15.36 -2.34 19.12
CA ALA A 34 -14.81 -2.90 20.35
C ALA A 34 -13.69 -3.93 20.08
N ALA A 35 -13.89 -4.83 19.11
CA ALA A 35 -12.88 -5.82 18.74
C ALA A 35 -11.61 -5.16 18.15
N LEU A 36 -11.76 -4.10 17.35
CA LEU A 36 -10.63 -3.33 16.82
C LEU A 36 -9.88 -2.60 17.95
N GLU A 37 -10.59 -2.04 18.91
CA GLU A 37 -9.99 -1.35 20.04
C GLU A 37 -9.23 -2.32 20.94
N GLU A 38 -9.82 -3.44 21.33
CA GLU A 38 -9.17 -4.49 22.11
C GLU A 38 -7.93 -5.04 21.41
N SER A 39 -8.05 -5.35 20.11
CA SER A 39 -6.92 -5.77 19.29
C SER A 39 -5.81 -4.71 19.21
N SER A 40 -6.16 -3.42 19.25
CA SER A 40 -5.21 -2.32 19.29
C SER A 40 -4.40 -2.27 20.58
N VAL A 41 -5.05 -2.45 21.73
CA VAL A 41 -4.41 -2.48 23.03
C VAL A 41 -3.43 -3.65 23.13
N ILE A 42 -3.88 -4.86 22.79
CA ILE A 42 -3.04 -6.06 22.81
C ILE A 42 -1.80 -5.88 21.92
N SER A 43 -1.98 -5.37 20.71
CA SER A 43 -0.84 -5.13 19.81
C SER A 43 0.11 -4.07 20.30
N HIS A 44 -0.38 -3.03 20.94
CA HIS A 44 0.49 -2.02 21.54
C HIS A 44 1.38 -2.63 22.61
N GLU A 45 0.81 -3.50 23.45
CA GLU A 45 1.57 -4.21 24.48
C GLU A 45 2.62 -5.15 23.87
N ILE A 46 2.25 -5.97 22.89
CA ILE A 46 3.19 -6.85 22.20
C ILE A 46 4.31 -6.04 21.51
N LYS A 47 3.98 -4.89 20.92
CA LYS A 47 4.96 -3.98 20.33
C LYS A 47 5.98 -3.46 21.34
N ASN A 48 5.51 -3.09 22.52
CA ASN A 48 6.39 -2.64 23.62
C ASN A 48 7.33 -3.75 24.06
N GLN A 49 6.84 -4.98 24.20
CA GLN A 49 7.66 -6.14 24.58
C GLN A 49 8.69 -6.46 23.48
N ALA A 50 8.31 -6.41 22.20
CA ALA A 50 9.23 -6.63 21.09
C ALA A 50 10.32 -5.53 21.00
N ALA A 51 9.96 -4.27 21.25
CA ALA A 51 10.92 -3.16 21.30
C ALA A 51 11.91 -3.32 22.48
N TYR A 52 11.42 -3.77 23.63
CA TYR A 52 12.27 -4.09 24.77
C TYR A 52 13.24 -5.22 24.45
N LEU A 53 12.77 -6.32 23.85
CA LEU A 53 13.63 -7.42 23.41
C LEU A 53 14.70 -6.95 22.43
N LYS A 54 14.35 -6.10 21.46
CA LYS A 54 15.30 -5.49 20.52
C LYS A 54 16.37 -4.68 21.25
N THR A 55 15.96 -3.87 22.22
CA THR A 55 16.89 -3.06 23.02
C THR A 55 17.84 -3.95 23.82
N CYS A 56 17.35 -5.00 24.48
CA CYS A 56 18.19 -5.95 25.20
C CYS A 56 19.19 -6.64 24.26
N TYR A 57 18.74 -7.10 23.09
CA TYR A 57 19.61 -7.70 22.07
C TYR A 57 20.72 -6.74 21.65
N GLN A 58 20.39 -5.47 21.35
CA GLN A 58 21.36 -4.46 20.94
C GLN A 58 22.39 -4.15 22.05
N LEU A 59 21.94 -4.03 23.31
CA LEU A 59 22.80 -3.78 24.45
C LEU A 59 23.79 -4.95 24.69
N LEU A 60 23.31 -6.19 24.61
CA LEU A 60 24.17 -7.35 24.76
C LEU A 60 25.17 -7.47 23.60
N SER A 61 24.72 -7.24 22.37
CA SER A 61 25.60 -7.23 21.19
C SER A 61 26.65 -6.12 21.25
N SER A 62 26.34 -4.96 21.82
CA SER A 62 27.31 -3.85 21.95
C SER A 62 28.40 -4.10 22.98
N ARG A 63 28.15 -4.97 23.96
CA ARG A 63 29.06 -5.26 25.09
C ARG A 63 29.86 -6.54 24.93
N ASN A 64 29.53 -7.40 23.97
CA ASN A 64 30.14 -8.72 23.80
C ASN A 64 30.47 -8.97 22.32
N ASP A 65 31.73 -8.80 21.98
CA ASP A 65 32.19 -9.03 20.60
C ASP A 65 32.07 -10.49 20.14
N GLU A 66 32.19 -11.44 21.06
CA GLU A 66 32.01 -12.87 20.78
C GLU A 66 30.57 -13.17 20.30
N LEU A 67 29.56 -12.48 20.84
CA LEU A 67 28.17 -12.65 20.41
C LEU A 67 27.98 -12.17 18.96
N ARG A 68 28.67 -11.11 18.55
CA ARG A 68 28.55 -10.56 17.18
C ARG A 68 28.99 -11.55 16.11
N SER A 69 29.92 -12.43 16.40
CA SER A 69 30.38 -13.47 15.50
C SER A 69 29.55 -14.75 15.53
N ASN A 70 28.63 -14.87 16.53
CA ASN A 70 27.82 -16.06 16.71
C ASN A 70 26.63 -16.08 15.73
N LYS A 71 26.56 -17.13 14.89
CA LYS A 71 25.49 -17.28 13.90
C LYS A 71 24.07 -17.34 14.49
N PHE A 72 23.92 -18.02 15.62
CA PHE A 72 22.60 -18.13 16.28
C PHE A 72 22.17 -16.80 16.88
N TRP A 73 23.13 -16.03 17.41
CA TRP A 73 22.86 -14.68 17.90
C TRP A 73 22.39 -13.76 16.78
N ASN A 74 23.06 -13.77 15.64
CA ASN A 74 22.68 -12.97 14.47
C ASN A 74 21.32 -13.38 13.92
N ASN A 75 21.01 -14.69 13.86
CA ASN A 75 19.69 -15.17 13.47
C ASN A 75 18.59 -14.69 14.43
N MET A 76 18.87 -14.69 15.75
CA MET A 76 17.94 -14.16 16.74
C MET A 76 17.66 -12.66 16.52
N GLY A 77 18.69 -11.88 16.21
CA GLY A 77 18.56 -10.45 15.86
C GLY A 77 17.65 -10.24 14.66
N SER A 78 17.90 -11.00 13.58
CA SER A 78 17.04 -10.95 12.39
C SER A 78 15.58 -11.31 12.71
N THR A 79 15.36 -12.34 13.52
CA THR A 79 14.00 -12.75 13.92
C THR A 79 13.29 -11.66 14.76
N ILE A 80 14.03 -10.97 15.64
CA ILE A 80 13.48 -9.84 16.41
C ILE A 80 13.11 -8.69 15.46
N ASP A 81 13.95 -8.36 14.49
CA ASP A 81 13.67 -7.30 13.51
C ASP A 81 12.46 -7.66 12.64
N GLU A 82 12.34 -8.91 12.20
CA GLU A 82 11.17 -9.41 11.48
C GLU A 82 9.88 -9.30 12.31
N LEU A 83 9.95 -9.65 13.60
CA LEU A 83 8.81 -9.54 14.52
C LEU A 83 8.37 -8.08 14.69
N VAL A 84 9.30 -7.16 14.91
CA VAL A 84 9.01 -5.72 15.04
C VAL A 84 8.35 -5.21 13.76
N ASN A 85 8.92 -5.52 12.60
CA ASN A 85 8.36 -5.14 11.30
C ASN A 85 6.94 -5.71 11.10
N TYR A 86 6.71 -6.98 11.44
CA TYR A 86 5.39 -7.61 11.37
C TYR A 86 4.36 -6.86 12.25
N LEU A 87 4.73 -6.50 13.47
CA LEU A 87 3.86 -5.77 14.40
C LEU A 87 3.57 -4.34 13.91
N GLU A 88 4.53 -3.69 13.29
CA GLU A 88 4.34 -2.37 12.67
C GLU A 88 3.35 -2.44 11.50
N ARG A 89 3.55 -3.38 10.61
CA ARG A 89 2.69 -3.61 9.45
C ARG A 89 1.25 -3.95 9.84
N THR A 90 1.07 -4.84 10.83
CA THR A 90 -0.27 -5.18 11.34
C THR A 90 -0.95 -3.99 12.01
N SER A 91 -0.19 -3.09 12.64
CA SER A 91 -0.72 -1.85 13.20
C SER A 91 -1.20 -0.89 12.11
N ILE A 92 -0.42 -0.71 11.04
CA ILE A 92 -0.80 0.10 9.87
C ILE A 92 -2.05 -0.48 9.20
N TYR A 93 -2.09 -1.80 9.01
CA TYR A 93 -3.25 -2.49 8.43
C TYR A 93 -4.52 -2.23 9.25
N ARG A 94 -4.47 -2.38 10.57
CA ARG A 94 -5.63 -2.06 11.43
C ARG A 94 -5.99 -0.59 11.43
N TYR A 95 -4.99 0.29 11.41
CA TYR A 95 -5.22 1.73 11.33
C TYR A 95 -5.91 2.13 10.03
N SER A 96 -5.64 1.43 8.93
CA SER A 96 -6.26 1.68 7.63
C SER A 96 -7.78 1.42 7.58
N PHE A 97 -8.36 0.76 8.62
CA PHE A 97 -9.81 0.62 8.77
C PHE A 97 -10.50 1.84 9.40
N LYS A 98 -9.73 2.79 9.93
CA LYS A 98 -10.32 3.99 10.51
C LYS A 98 -10.72 4.95 9.39
N GLN A 99 -11.93 5.48 9.50
CA GLN A 99 -12.30 6.62 8.69
C GLN A 99 -11.47 7.82 9.12
N SER A 100 -10.96 8.57 8.18
CA SER A 100 -10.22 9.80 8.45
C SER A 100 -10.86 10.95 7.69
N GLU A 101 -10.66 12.16 8.23
CA GLU A 101 -11.10 13.37 7.57
C GLU A 101 -10.46 13.49 6.18
N THR A 102 -11.30 13.73 5.20
CA THR A 102 -10.86 14.05 3.84
C THR A 102 -10.49 15.52 3.79
N VAL A 103 -9.30 15.81 3.31
CA VAL A 103 -8.80 17.17 3.12
C VAL A 103 -8.44 17.32 1.64
N SER A 104 -8.66 18.49 1.09
CA SER A 104 -8.18 18.81 -0.25
C SER A 104 -6.66 18.87 -0.24
N CYS A 105 -6.02 18.11 -1.12
CA CYS A 105 -4.57 18.21 -1.40
C CYS A 105 -4.36 18.23 -2.92
N THR A 106 -3.30 18.87 -3.36
CA THR A 106 -2.95 18.89 -4.79
C THR A 106 -2.13 17.66 -5.16
N LEU A 107 -2.15 17.29 -6.45
CA LEU A 107 -1.25 16.24 -6.93
C LEU A 107 0.21 16.64 -6.71
N SER A 108 0.55 17.93 -6.78
CA SER A 108 1.88 18.46 -6.49
C SER A 108 2.31 18.14 -5.05
N ASP A 109 1.41 18.29 -4.06
CA ASP A 109 1.71 17.95 -2.66
C ASP A 109 2.00 16.46 -2.50
N ILE A 110 1.23 15.62 -3.18
CA ILE A 110 1.43 14.16 -3.19
C ILE A 110 2.80 13.81 -3.78
N ILE A 111 3.17 14.41 -4.91
CA ILE A 111 4.48 14.17 -5.55
C ILE A 111 5.63 14.61 -4.64
N ASN A 112 5.49 15.76 -3.98
CA ASN A 112 6.49 16.22 -3.02
C ASN A 112 6.67 15.25 -1.85
N ASN A 113 5.57 14.75 -1.28
CA ASN A 113 5.61 13.75 -0.21
C ASN A 113 6.28 12.44 -0.65
N ILE A 114 6.01 11.98 -1.88
CA ILE A 114 6.66 10.82 -2.48
C ILE A 114 8.18 11.07 -2.62
N ASN A 115 8.57 12.23 -3.13
CA ASN A 115 9.98 12.59 -3.29
C ASN A 115 10.73 12.62 -1.96
N GLU A 116 10.13 13.20 -0.92
CA GLU A 116 10.72 13.23 0.43
C GLU A 116 10.86 11.82 1.00
N TYR A 117 9.85 10.98 0.83
CA TYR A 117 9.90 9.58 1.26
C TYR A 117 11.03 8.82 0.55
N ILE A 118 11.13 8.92 -0.77
CA ILE A 118 12.18 8.27 -1.56
C ILE A 118 13.57 8.74 -1.12
N LYS A 119 13.77 10.04 -0.96
CA LYS A 119 15.06 10.59 -0.51
C LYS A 119 15.44 10.09 0.87
N SER A 120 14.52 10.09 1.82
CA SER A 120 14.80 9.71 3.20
C SER A 120 15.07 8.22 3.38
N ARG A 121 14.37 7.36 2.61
CA ARG A 121 14.43 5.91 2.80
C ARG A 121 15.43 5.21 1.89
N TYR A 122 15.54 5.66 0.65
CA TYR A 122 16.28 4.91 -0.39
C TYR A 122 17.60 5.55 -0.81
N ASN A 123 17.93 6.72 -0.28
CA ASN A 123 19.23 7.38 -0.42
C ASN A 123 19.80 7.33 -1.86
N GLY A 124 18.97 7.64 -2.86
CA GLY A 124 19.36 7.67 -4.28
C GLY A 124 19.25 6.34 -5.03
N LEU A 125 18.83 5.25 -4.38
CA LEU A 125 18.57 3.96 -5.04
C LEU A 125 17.31 3.97 -5.91
N ILE A 126 16.40 4.93 -5.67
CA ILE A 126 15.22 5.18 -6.50
C ILE A 126 15.36 6.55 -7.15
N ALA A 127 15.12 6.64 -8.45
CA ALA A 127 14.88 7.88 -9.17
C ALA A 127 13.40 7.99 -9.52
N LEU A 128 12.81 9.17 -9.30
CA LEU A 128 11.43 9.46 -9.67
C LEU A 128 11.44 10.29 -10.96
N ASP A 129 10.74 9.79 -11.97
CA ASP A 129 10.49 10.48 -13.22
C ASP A 129 9.03 10.96 -13.24
N THR A 130 8.83 12.27 -13.37
CA THR A 130 7.52 12.95 -13.38
C THR A 130 7.33 13.77 -14.66
N SER A 131 8.12 13.50 -15.69
CA SER A 131 8.12 14.27 -16.94
C SER A 131 6.77 14.26 -17.67
N ASP A 132 5.96 13.23 -17.45
CA ASP A 132 4.66 13.05 -18.11
C ASP A 132 3.49 13.67 -17.33
N ILE A 133 3.77 14.54 -16.34
CA ILE A 133 2.73 15.21 -15.55
C ILE A 133 2.58 16.66 -16.02
N SER A 134 1.41 16.99 -16.59
CA SER A 134 1.08 18.35 -17.00
C SER A 134 0.88 19.29 -15.80
N LEU A 135 1.00 20.61 -16.03
CA LEU A 135 0.69 21.63 -15.02
C LEU A 135 -0.77 21.58 -14.56
N GLU A 136 -1.68 21.26 -15.46
CA GLU A 136 -3.11 21.10 -15.16
C GLU A 136 -3.32 19.96 -14.16
N CYS A 137 -2.74 18.79 -14.43
CA CYS A 137 -2.81 17.65 -13.52
C CYS A 137 -2.13 17.96 -12.17
N SER A 138 -0.99 18.65 -12.18
CA SER A 138 -0.25 19.00 -10.95
C SER A 138 -1.05 19.86 -9.99
N SER A 139 -1.90 20.75 -10.51
CA SER A 139 -2.77 21.65 -9.73
C SER A 139 -4.12 21.05 -9.37
N ALA A 140 -4.44 19.85 -9.86
CA ALA A 140 -5.72 19.19 -9.60
C ALA A 140 -5.90 18.94 -8.09
N SER A 141 -7.07 19.31 -7.57
CA SER A 141 -7.45 19.12 -6.17
C SER A 141 -8.05 17.74 -5.96
N ILE A 142 -7.38 16.93 -5.15
CA ILE A 142 -7.78 15.58 -4.78
C ILE A 142 -8.36 15.63 -3.37
N TYR A 143 -9.57 15.10 -3.20
CA TYR A 143 -10.23 14.99 -1.90
C TYR A 143 -9.99 13.60 -1.34
N ALA A 144 -8.99 13.49 -0.49
CA ALA A 144 -8.63 12.25 0.19
C ALA A 144 -7.96 12.57 1.53
N SER A 145 -7.86 11.58 2.40
CA SER A 145 -6.97 11.72 3.54
C SER A 145 -5.52 11.66 3.03
N SER A 146 -4.81 12.78 3.05
CA SER A 146 -3.40 12.85 2.63
C SER A 146 -2.53 11.86 3.39
N HIS A 147 -2.82 11.64 4.68
CA HIS A 147 -2.10 10.68 5.52
C HIS A 147 -2.28 9.23 5.01
N PHE A 148 -3.52 8.79 4.76
CA PHE A 148 -3.79 7.45 4.26
C PHE A 148 -3.31 7.25 2.84
N LEU A 149 -3.49 8.25 1.98
CA LEU A 149 -2.99 8.20 0.62
C LEU A 149 -1.47 8.05 0.59
N ASN A 150 -0.75 8.80 1.45
CA ASN A 150 0.70 8.65 1.59
C ASN A 150 1.09 7.23 2.06
N ILE A 151 0.33 6.60 2.96
CA ILE A 151 0.58 5.20 3.35
C ILE A 151 0.42 4.28 2.15
N ALA A 152 -0.68 4.40 1.39
CA ALA A 152 -0.93 3.56 0.22
C ALA A 152 0.17 3.71 -0.84
N LEU A 153 0.60 4.95 -1.12
CA LEU A 153 1.65 5.22 -2.09
C LEU A 153 3.02 4.68 -1.64
N LYS A 154 3.34 4.78 -0.35
CA LYS A 154 4.57 4.18 0.21
C LYS A 154 4.59 2.67 0.02
N GLU A 155 3.48 1.97 0.27
CA GLU A 155 3.38 0.53 0.05
C GLU A 155 3.64 0.15 -1.43
N ILE A 156 3.15 0.95 -2.37
CA ILE A 156 3.40 0.72 -3.81
C ILE A 156 4.87 0.97 -4.17
N ILE A 157 5.48 2.02 -3.63
CA ILE A 157 6.89 2.35 -3.87
C ILE A 157 7.81 1.27 -3.29
N ASP A 158 7.53 0.82 -2.06
CA ASP A 158 8.29 -0.24 -1.40
C ASP A 158 8.21 -1.54 -2.23
N ASN A 159 7.02 -1.94 -2.67
CA ASN A 159 6.83 -3.12 -3.52
C ASN A 159 7.58 -3.00 -4.86
N ALA A 160 7.58 -1.83 -5.49
CA ALA A 160 8.29 -1.59 -6.75
C ALA A 160 9.81 -1.67 -6.57
N TYR A 161 10.33 -1.11 -5.48
CA TYR A 161 11.75 -1.20 -5.15
C TYR A 161 12.19 -2.64 -4.85
N GLU A 162 11.42 -3.37 -4.05
CA GLU A 162 11.69 -4.76 -3.73
C GLU A 162 11.74 -5.64 -4.99
N ALA A 163 10.76 -5.48 -5.89
CA ALA A 163 10.74 -6.18 -7.16
C ALA A 163 11.95 -5.81 -8.07
N ALA A 164 12.45 -4.59 -8.02
CA ALA A 164 13.66 -4.17 -8.73
C ALA A 164 14.93 -4.76 -8.08
N SER A 165 14.99 -4.79 -6.75
CA SER A 165 16.13 -5.32 -6.00
C SER A 165 16.33 -6.82 -6.21
N GLU A 166 15.26 -7.60 -6.25
CA GLU A 166 15.31 -9.04 -6.53
C GLU A 166 15.87 -9.36 -7.93
N ARG A 167 15.75 -8.41 -8.86
CA ARG A 167 16.29 -8.52 -10.22
C ARG A 167 17.73 -8.04 -10.34
N ASN A 168 18.43 -7.79 -9.22
CA ASN A 168 19.79 -7.23 -9.18
C ASN A 168 19.94 -5.89 -9.91
N CYS A 169 18.89 -5.06 -9.92
CA CYS A 169 18.95 -3.71 -10.47
C CYS A 169 19.61 -2.78 -9.46
N ASN A 170 20.74 -2.17 -9.82
CA ASN A 170 21.46 -1.22 -8.96
C ASN A 170 20.68 0.07 -8.70
N LYS A 171 19.69 0.38 -9.53
CA LYS A 171 18.85 1.56 -9.42
C LYS A 171 17.45 1.27 -9.96
N CYS A 172 16.45 1.62 -9.19
CA CYS A 172 15.05 1.57 -9.61
C CYS A 172 14.64 2.94 -10.17
N ILE A 173 13.97 2.96 -11.33
CA ILE A 173 13.35 4.16 -11.86
C ILE A 173 11.83 3.98 -11.75
N LEU A 174 11.19 4.83 -10.95
CA LEU A 174 9.75 4.94 -10.86
C LEU A 174 9.28 6.05 -11.80
N ILE A 175 8.31 5.73 -12.62
CA ILE A 175 7.66 6.69 -13.52
C ILE A 175 6.30 7.00 -12.92
N LEU A 176 6.06 8.29 -12.65
CA LEU A 176 4.74 8.82 -12.34
C LEU A 176 4.22 9.52 -13.58
N SER A 177 3.02 9.14 -14.01
CA SER A 177 2.27 9.86 -15.03
C SER A 177 0.87 10.19 -14.50
N ALA A 178 0.35 11.34 -14.89
CA ALA A 178 -1.00 11.75 -14.54
C ALA A 178 -1.70 12.36 -15.73
N ILE A 179 -2.94 11.93 -15.96
CA ILE A 179 -3.79 12.44 -17.03
C ILE A 179 -5.19 12.74 -16.50
N MET A 180 -5.85 13.74 -17.09
CA MET A 180 -7.29 13.89 -16.91
C MET A 180 -8.00 12.82 -17.74
N SER A 181 -9.02 12.19 -17.16
CA SER A 181 -9.74 11.14 -17.87
C SER A 181 -10.40 11.70 -19.14
N PRO A 182 -10.18 11.07 -20.32
CA PRO A 182 -10.85 11.50 -21.53
C PRO A 182 -12.35 11.16 -21.55
N ASP A 183 -12.75 10.14 -20.78
CA ASP A 183 -14.10 9.57 -20.81
C ASP A 183 -14.99 10.09 -19.69
N ILE A 184 -14.40 10.49 -18.57
CA ILE A 184 -15.15 10.92 -17.38
C ILE A 184 -14.67 12.30 -16.97
N LYS A 185 -15.59 13.25 -17.00
CA LYS A 185 -15.32 14.62 -16.55
C LYS A 185 -14.93 14.64 -15.06
N ASP A 186 -14.01 15.53 -14.72
CA ASP A 186 -13.55 15.72 -13.34
C ASP A 186 -12.95 14.45 -12.70
N GLN A 187 -12.23 13.64 -13.51
CA GLN A 187 -11.52 12.47 -13.03
C GLN A 187 -10.04 12.55 -13.37
N LEU A 188 -9.17 12.37 -12.36
CA LEU A 188 -7.72 12.29 -12.51
C LEU A 188 -7.26 10.83 -12.40
N ILE A 189 -6.41 10.43 -13.31
CA ILE A 189 -5.78 9.11 -13.34
C ILE A 189 -4.29 9.28 -13.04
N LEU A 190 -3.81 8.69 -11.95
CA LEU A 190 -2.40 8.65 -11.56
C LEU A 190 -1.85 7.24 -11.73
N SER A 191 -0.80 7.11 -12.49
CA SER A 191 -0.12 5.83 -12.73
C SER A 191 1.27 5.84 -12.12
N ILE A 192 1.64 4.75 -11.45
CA ILE A 192 2.96 4.52 -10.87
C ILE A 192 3.50 3.22 -11.42
N GLY A 193 4.52 3.29 -12.24
CA GLY A 193 5.19 2.15 -12.85
C GLY A 193 6.67 2.09 -12.52
N SER A 194 7.26 0.88 -12.54
CA SER A 194 8.70 0.70 -12.43
C SER A 194 9.30 0.34 -13.79
N LYS A 195 10.34 1.07 -14.22
CA LYS A 195 11.07 0.78 -15.46
C LYS A 195 12.18 -0.22 -15.21
N LYS A 196 12.29 -1.24 -16.05
CA LYS A 196 13.48 -2.08 -16.12
C LYS A 196 14.66 -1.28 -16.70
N THR A 197 15.80 -1.28 -16.03
CA THR A 197 17.03 -0.57 -16.47
C THR A 197 17.94 -1.42 -17.35
N ASN A 198 17.45 -2.37 -18.11
CA ASN A 198 18.24 -3.09 -19.10
C ASN A 198 17.81 -2.70 -20.50
N ASN A 199 18.54 -1.74 -21.11
CA ASN A 199 18.69 -1.47 -22.55
C ASN A 199 17.49 -1.72 -23.48
N GLY A 200 16.27 -1.46 -23.07
CA GLY A 200 15.09 -1.61 -23.89
C GLY A 200 14.11 -0.46 -23.68
N SER A 201 13.97 0.35 -24.73
CA SER A 201 12.97 1.39 -24.86
C SER A 201 11.57 0.77 -24.97
N SER A 202 10.87 0.61 -23.86
CA SER A 202 9.42 0.59 -23.90
C SER A 202 8.90 1.40 -22.71
N ILE A 203 8.57 2.62 -23.02
CA ILE A 203 7.82 3.52 -22.17
C ILE A 203 6.38 3.02 -22.22
N TYR A 204 5.78 2.81 -21.06
CA TYR A 204 4.34 2.61 -20.97
C TYR A 204 3.65 3.88 -21.49
N GLN A 205 2.91 3.76 -22.59
CA GLN A 205 2.16 4.88 -23.13
C GLN A 205 0.82 5.01 -22.38
N PRO A 206 0.46 6.21 -21.90
CA PRO A 206 -0.80 6.46 -21.17
C PRO A 206 -2.06 6.10 -21.97
N ASP A 207 -1.98 6.07 -23.29
CA ASP A 207 -3.12 5.82 -24.19
C ASP A 207 -3.79 4.45 -23.99
N ASN A 208 -3.08 3.49 -23.40
CA ASN A 208 -3.63 2.17 -23.11
C ASN A 208 -4.33 2.07 -21.74
N ILE A 209 -4.20 3.08 -20.87
CA ILE A 209 -4.77 3.06 -19.51
C ILE A 209 -6.30 3.14 -19.57
N SER A 210 -6.84 3.97 -20.46
CA SER A 210 -8.29 4.18 -20.60
C SER A 210 -9.03 2.87 -20.92
N SER A 211 -8.44 1.99 -21.72
CA SER A 211 -9.03 0.69 -22.04
C SER A 211 -9.01 -0.30 -20.87
N CYS A 212 -8.05 -0.17 -19.97
CA CYS A 212 -7.94 -1.04 -18.79
C CYS A 212 -8.89 -0.62 -17.65
N ILE A 213 -9.18 0.68 -17.51
CA ILE A 213 -10.05 1.21 -16.46
C ILE A 213 -11.52 0.94 -16.77
N ASN A 214 -11.93 1.09 -18.03
CA ASN A 214 -13.31 0.87 -18.46
C ASN A 214 -13.76 -0.60 -18.40
N ASN A 215 -12.82 -1.55 -18.34
CA ASN A 215 -13.11 -2.97 -18.26
C ASN A 215 -13.33 -3.46 -16.81
N ASP A 216 -12.92 -2.71 -15.78
CA ASP A 216 -13.07 -3.12 -14.37
C ASP A 216 -14.46 -2.83 -13.77
N ILE A 217 -15.27 -1.98 -14.43
CA ILE A 217 -16.68 -1.80 -14.04
C ILE A 217 -17.52 -3.03 -14.41
N ASN A 218 -17.05 -3.83 -15.39
CA ASN A 218 -17.59 -5.12 -15.77
C ASN A 218 -16.49 -6.18 -15.68
N ASP A 219 -16.39 -6.86 -14.60
CA ASP A 219 -15.53 -7.94 -14.07
C ASP A 219 -14.87 -8.94 -15.06
N ASN A 220 -14.87 -8.70 -16.38
CA ASN A 220 -14.67 -9.77 -17.34
C ASN A 220 -13.48 -9.65 -18.29
N ASN A 221 -12.62 -8.62 -18.23
CA ASN A 221 -11.60 -8.47 -19.29
C ASN A 221 -10.18 -8.01 -18.90
N CYS A 222 -9.79 -8.03 -17.64
CA CYS A 222 -8.37 -8.07 -17.30
C CYS A 222 -7.83 -9.48 -17.60
N ASN A 223 -6.68 -9.61 -18.25
CA ASN A 223 -6.07 -10.86 -18.70
C ASN A 223 -5.89 -11.95 -17.62
N ARG A 224 -6.29 -11.69 -16.36
CA ARG A 224 -6.43 -12.67 -15.27
C ARG A 224 -7.52 -12.21 -14.29
N PRO A 225 -8.79 -12.50 -14.53
CA PRO A 225 -9.85 -12.24 -13.57
C PRO A 225 -9.51 -12.91 -12.23
N GLY A 226 -9.65 -12.19 -11.12
CA GLY A 226 -9.36 -12.68 -9.78
C GLY A 226 -7.91 -12.45 -9.28
N LEU A 227 -6.98 -11.92 -10.08
CA LEU A 227 -5.62 -11.66 -9.62
C LEU A 227 -5.60 -10.59 -8.52
N LYS A 228 -6.27 -9.46 -8.72
CA LYS A 228 -6.37 -8.37 -7.73
C LYS A 228 -6.97 -8.88 -6.42
N SER A 229 -8.08 -9.62 -6.48
CA SER A 229 -8.74 -10.17 -5.30
C SER A 229 -7.83 -11.11 -4.50
N LYS A 230 -6.96 -11.86 -5.17
CA LYS A 230 -5.97 -12.74 -4.53
C LYS A 230 -4.82 -11.94 -3.93
N LEU A 231 -4.26 -10.97 -4.68
CA LEU A 231 -3.14 -10.14 -4.24
C LEU A 231 -3.51 -9.22 -3.06
N CYS A 232 -4.78 -8.82 -2.97
CA CYS A 232 -5.27 -7.98 -1.89
C CYS A 232 -5.71 -8.74 -0.63
N LYS A 233 -5.61 -10.08 -0.62
CA LYS A 233 -5.89 -10.85 0.59
C LYS A 233 -4.83 -10.56 1.65
N PRO A 234 -5.23 -10.23 2.89
CA PRO A 234 -4.28 -10.06 3.99
C PRO A 234 -3.42 -11.30 4.15
N PHE A 235 -2.13 -11.09 4.42
CA PHE A 235 -1.12 -12.13 4.63
C PHE A 235 -0.83 -13.00 3.39
N TYR A 236 -1.33 -12.62 2.21
CA TYR A 236 -0.94 -13.25 0.97
C TYR A 236 0.35 -12.61 0.44
N THR A 237 1.39 -13.41 0.30
CA THR A 237 2.67 -13.00 -0.27
C THR A 237 3.29 -14.10 -1.12
N THR A 238 4.02 -13.71 -2.15
CA THR A 238 4.85 -14.60 -2.97
C THR A 238 6.32 -14.53 -2.57
N HIS A 239 6.69 -13.60 -1.68
CA HIS A 239 8.05 -13.33 -1.26
C HIS A 239 8.29 -13.77 0.19
N LYS A 240 9.40 -14.48 0.44
CA LYS A 240 9.80 -14.89 1.79
C LYS A 240 10.19 -13.66 2.61
N GLY A 241 9.81 -13.63 3.88
CA GLY A 241 10.13 -12.52 4.80
C GLY A 241 9.17 -11.32 4.71
N HIS A 242 8.19 -11.36 3.81
CA HIS A 242 7.18 -10.30 3.67
C HIS A 242 5.90 -10.64 4.42
N THR A 243 5.25 -9.61 4.96
CA THR A 243 4.02 -9.79 5.76
C THR A 243 2.78 -10.08 4.91
N GLY A 244 2.82 -9.80 3.61
CA GLY A 244 1.66 -9.91 2.73
C GLY A 244 0.53 -8.92 3.05
N LEU A 245 0.83 -7.78 3.70
CA LEU A 245 -0.15 -6.77 4.08
C LEU A 245 -0.15 -5.54 3.17
N GLY A 246 0.90 -5.29 2.38
CA GLY A 246 1.04 -4.06 1.60
C GLY A 246 -0.15 -3.77 0.69
N LEU A 247 -0.45 -4.66 -0.24
CA LEU A 247 -1.56 -4.46 -1.18
C LEU A 247 -2.95 -4.52 -0.51
N SER A 248 -3.09 -5.24 0.62
CA SER A 248 -4.32 -5.20 1.39
C SER A 248 -4.53 -3.86 2.11
N ILE A 249 -3.46 -3.21 2.57
CA ILE A 249 -3.48 -1.83 3.10
C ILE A 249 -3.92 -0.86 2.00
N VAL A 250 -3.31 -0.94 0.81
CA VAL A 250 -3.68 -0.10 -0.35
C VAL A 250 -5.15 -0.27 -0.68
N ASN A 251 -5.60 -1.52 -0.81
CA ASN A 251 -7.00 -1.82 -1.14
C ASN A 251 -7.97 -1.26 -0.10
N GLN A 252 -7.65 -1.41 1.17
CA GLN A 252 -8.48 -0.91 2.28
C GLN A 252 -8.59 0.61 2.26
N ILE A 253 -7.47 1.31 2.10
CA ILE A 253 -7.43 2.77 2.03
C ILE A 253 -8.23 3.27 0.83
N CYS A 254 -8.03 2.70 -0.35
CA CYS A 254 -8.75 3.08 -1.56
C CYS A 254 -10.25 2.89 -1.43
N LEU A 255 -10.70 1.76 -0.88
CA LEU A 255 -12.12 1.47 -0.65
C LEU A 255 -12.76 2.51 0.29
N LEU A 256 -12.12 2.83 1.41
CA LEU A 256 -12.66 3.79 2.38
C LEU A 256 -12.63 5.24 1.89
N SER A 257 -11.68 5.56 1.01
CA SER A 257 -11.51 6.91 0.46
C SER A 257 -12.30 7.13 -0.85
N GLY A 258 -13.00 6.11 -1.36
CA GLY A 258 -13.67 6.19 -2.65
C GLY A 258 -12.71 6.35 -3.85
N ILE A 259 -11.45 5.92 -3.68
CA ILE A 259 -10.43 5.96 -4.71
C ILE A 259 -10.47 4.66 -5.51
N GLY A 260 -10.66 4.77 -6.83
CA GLY A 260 -10.50 3.64 -7.72
C GLY A 260 -9.01 3.25 -7.81
N TRP A 261 -8.69 1.96 -7.88
CA TRP A 261 -7.32 1.54 -8.13
C TRP A 261 -7.24 0.18 -8.81
N ASN A 262 -6.18 -0.03 -9.57
CA ASN A 262 -5.91 -1.29 -10.25
C ASN A 262 -4.40 -1.56 -10.43
N ILE A 263 -4.04 -2.81 -10.73
CA ILE A 263 -2.70 -3.21 -11.11
C ILE A 263 -2.75 -3.74 -12.53
N VAL A 264 -1.95 -3.14 -13.40
CA VAL A 264 -1.80 -3.55 -14.79
C VAL A 264 -0.39 -4.08 -14.99
N SER A 265 -0.26 -5.21 -15.66
CA SER A 265 1.04 -5.79 -16.01
C SER A 265 1.13 -5.92 -17.52
N ASP A 266 2.08 -5.21 -18.12
CA ASP A 266 2.39 -5.30 -19.54
C ASP A 266 3.91 -5.49 -19.73
N ASN A 267 4.29 -6.49 -20.54
CA ASN A 267 5.68 -6.76 -20.94
C ASN A 267 6.73 -6.61 -19.84
N ASP A 268 6.47 -7.19 -18.67
CA ASP A 268 7.35 -7.11 -17.48
C ASP A 268 7.34 -5.78 -16.71
N VAL A 269 6.54 -4.80 -17.10
CA VAL A 269 6.28 -3.58 -16.32
C VAL A 269 5.00 -3.78 -15.52
N VAL A 270 5.08 -3.57 -14.22
CA VAL A 270 3.91 -3.55 -13.34
C VAL A 270 3.60 -2.10 -13.04
N THR A 271 2.38 -1.70 -13.36
CA THR A 271 1.89 -0.33 -13.13
C THR A 271 0.70 -0.38 -12.19
N THR A 272 0.75 0.41 -11.14
CA THR A 272 -0.40 0.67 -10.27
C THR A 272 -1.09 1.95 -10.74
N VAL A 273 -2.39 1.87 -10.94
CA VAL A 273 -3.22 2.98 -11.42
C VAL A 273 -4.19 3.37 -10.33
N PHE A 274 -4.25 4.66 -9.99
CA PHE A 274 -5.23 5.26 -9.09
C PHE A 274 -6.15 6.17 -9.86
N THR A 275 -7.42 6.18 -9.50
CA THR A 275 -8.46 7.00 -10.11
C THR A 275 -9.13 7.87 -9.05
N PHE A 276 -9.03 9.17 -9.19
CA PHE A 276 -9.58 10.14 -8.27
C PHE A 276 -10.74 10.90 -8.92
N ASN A 277 -11.88 10.96 -8.25
CA ASN A 277 -12.94 11.85 -8.64
C ASN A 277 -12.64 13.24 -8.05
N LEU A 278 -12.49 14.24 -8.92
CA LEU A 278 -12.27 15.62 -8.53
C LEU A 278 -13.63 16.26 -8.21
N GLN A 279 -13.69 17.06 -7.15
CA GLN A 279 -14.89 17.86 -6.90
C GLN A 279 -14.74 19.18 -7.67
N SER A 280 -15.75 19.46 -8.48
CA SER A 280 -15.92 20.73 -9.19
C SER A 280 -16.28 21.87 -8.25
#